data_f10f83e63501e2540a1ca7ea19e63f62
#
_entry.id   f10f83e63501e2540a1ca7ea19e63f62
#
_cell.length_a   1.000
_cell.length_b   1.000
_cell.length_c   1.000
_cell.angle_alpha   90.00
_cell.angle_beta   90.00
_cell.angle_gamma   90.00
#
_symmetry.space_group_name_H-M   'P 1'
#
loop_
_entity.id
_entity.type
_entity.pdbx_description
1 polymer ?
#
loop_
_entity_poly.entity_id
_entity_poly.type
_entity_poly.pdbx_seq_one_letter_code
_entity_poly.pdbx_strand_id
1 'polypeptide(L)'
;MGSQRAGRVGEVIKEVASETIRRLKDPRITGLISVTDVEVSGDLGHAKVFVSIYGDEDQQRETLEGLQAAAGFVRTQVGREVKLRITPEIHFLLDKSLEQGASINALLSRIKREQEKPEHGE
;
A
#
# COMPACT_ATOMS: atom_id res chain seq x y z
N MET A 1 -21.88 -11.22 3.06
CA MET A 1 -20.63 -10.83 3.35
C MET A 1 -19.58 -11.08 2.34
N GLY A 2 -19.45 -11.99 1.59
CA GLY A 2 -18.42 -12.13 0.60
C GLY A 2 -16.99 -11.95 1.10
N SER A 3 -16.81 -11.86 2.42
CA SER A 3 -15.51 -11.51 2.94
C SER A 3 -14.47 -12.61 2.71
N GLN A 4 -14.89 -13.87 2.76
CA GLN A 4 -13.95 -14.96 2.47
C GLN A 4 -13.49 -14.93 1.02
N ARG A 5 -14.43 -14.70 0.12
CA ARG A 5 -14.08 -14.62 -1.29
C ARG A 5 -13.24 -13.39 -1.57
N ALA A 6 -13.62 -12.25 -0.97
CA ALA A 6 -12.85 -11.03 -1.12
C ALA A 6 -11.45 -11.23 -0.57
N GLY A 7 -11.31 -11.96 0.55
CA GLY A 7 -10.00 -12.22 1.11
C GLY A 7 -9.12 -13.05 0.20
N ARG A 8 -9.68 -14.09 -0.44
CA ARG A 8 -8.92 -14.91 -1.37
C ARG A 8 -8.50 -14.10 -2.59
N VAL A 9 -9.40 -13.32 -3.12
CA VAL A 9 -9.09 -12.46 -4.26
C VAL A 9 -8.01 -11.47 -3.87
N GLY A 10 -8.12 -10.91 -2.65
CA GLY A 10 -7.14 -9.98 -2.15
C GLY A 10 -5.74 -10.59 -2.05
N GLU A 11 -5.66 -11.85 -1.63
CA GLU A 11 -4.38 -12.54 -1.54
C GLU A 11 -3.73 -12.68 -2.91
N VAL A 12 -4.52 -13.07 -3.90
CA VAL A 12 -4.00 -13.19 -5.26
C VAL A 12 -3.58 -11.84 -5.79
N ILE A 13 -4.39 -10.81 -5.55
CA ILE A 13 -4.06 -9.46 -6.00
C ILE A 13 -2.75 -9.00 -5.37
N LYS A 14 -2.56 -9.31 -4.09
CA LYS A 14 -1.33 -8.94 -3.40
C LYS A 14 -0.12 -9.56 -4.07
N GLU A 15 -0.20 -10.84 -4.41
CA GLU A 15 0.89 -11.52 -5.09
C GLU A 15 1.14 -10.94 -6.48
N VAL A 16 0.07 -10.78 -7.24
CA VAL A 16 0.19 -10.28 -8.62
C VAL A 16 0.73 -8.86 -8.62
N ALA A 17 0.21 -8.02 -7.72
CA ALA A 17 0.67 -6.63 -7.65
C ALA A 17 2.14 -6.57 -7.26
N SER A 18 2.54 -7.37 -6.28
CA SER A 18 3.94 -7.39 -5.84
C SER A 18 4.87 -7.76 -6.99
N GLU A 19 4.50 -8.81 -7.73
CA GLU A 19 5.30 -9.25 -8.87
C GLU A 19 5.33 -8.20 -9.97
N THR A 20 4.17 -7.64 -10.27
CA THR A 20 4.05 -6.67 -11.36
C THR A 20 4.86 -5.42 -11.05
N ILE A 21 4.79 -4.94 -9.83
CA ILE A 21 5.54 -3.74 -9.43
C ILE A 21 7.03 -3.95 -9.65
N ARG A 22 7.54 -5.13 -9.35
CA ARG A 22 8.97 -5.39 -9.53
C ARG A 22 9.41 -5.33 -10.99
N ARG A 23 8.48 -5.48 -11.91
CA ARG A 23 8.77 -5.46 -13.34
C ARG A 23 8.51 -4.13 -14.00
N LEU A 24 7.91 -3.19 -13.29
CA LEU A 24 7.60 -1.89 -13.86
C LEU A 24 8.88 -1.10 -14.12
N LYS A 25 8.88 -0.41 -15.25
CA LYS A 25 10.04 0.38 -15.67
C LYS A 25 9.67 1.84 -15.84
N ASP A 26 8.98 2.36 -14.86
CA ASP A 26 8.61 3.78 -14.84
C ASP A 26 9.65 4.53 -14.01
N PRO A 27 10.26 5.58 -14.56
CA PRO A 27 11.31 6.31 -13.81
C PRO A 27 10.79 6.91 -12.51
N ARG A 28 9.49 7.11 -12.37
CA ARG A 28 8.93 7.60 -11.11
C ARG A 28 8.93 6.54 -10.02
N ILE A 29 8.99 5.26 -10.40
CA ILE A 29 8.94 4.16 -9.45
C ILE A 29 10.37 3.81 -9.08
N THR A 30 10.84 4.44 -8.02
CA THR A 30 12.22 4.26 -7.54
C THR A 30 12.17 3.79 -6.10
N GLY A 31 13.23 3.13 -5.68
CA GLY A 31 13.36 2.71 -4.29
C GLY A 31 12.60 1.44 -3.99
N LEU A 32 12.46 1.18 -2.70
CA LEU A 32 11.85 -0.04 -2.22
C LEU A 32 10.35 0.15 -2.01
N ILE A 33 9.59 -0.73 -2.62
CA ILE A 33 8.14 -0.72 -2.51
C ILE A 33 7.70 -2.09 -2.02
N SER A 34 6.80 -2.09 -1.05
CA SER A 34 6.26 -3.32 -0.51
C SER A 34 4.74 -3.21 -0.50
N VAL A 35 4.05 -4.22 -1.03
CA VAL A 35 2.60 -4.29 -0.89
C VAL A 35 2.33 -4.86 0.49
N THR A 36 1.68 -4.07 1.32
CA THR A 36 1.46 -4.44 2.71
C THR A 36 0.10 -5.05 2.95
N ASP A 37 -0.90 -4.66 2.16
CA ASP A 37 -2.25 -5.18 2.35
C ASP A 37 -3.07 -4.93 1.11
N VAL A 38 -4.15 -5.69 0.96
CA VAL A 38 -5.11 -5.48 -0.12
C VAL A 38 -6.50 -5.64 0.48
N GLU A 39 -7.35 -4.64 0.23
CA GLU A 39 -8.74 -4.68 0.65
C GLU A 39 -9.62 -4.67 -0.58
N VAL A 40 -10.43 -5.71 -0.72
CA VAL A 40 -11.32 -5.85 -1.86
C VAL A 40 -12.74 -5.56 -1.39
N SER A 41 -13.46 -4.76 -2.17
CA SER A 41 -14.84 -4.44 -1.84
C SER A 41 -15.71 -5.69 -1.89
N GLY A 42 -16.86 -5.65 -1.18
CA GLY A 42 -17.73 -6.82 -1.08
C GLY A 42 -18.25 -7.27 -2.43
N ASP A 43 -18.46 -6.34 -3.36
CA ASP A 43 -18.94 -6.67 -4.70
C ASP A 43 -17.80 -7.02 -5.66
N LEU A 44 -16.55 -7.05 -5.16
CA LEU A 44 -15.36 -7.35 -5.93
C LEU A 44 -15.10 -6.34 -7.06
N GLY A 45 -15.66 -5.15 -6.94
CA GLY A 45 -15.49 -4.13 -7.98
C GLY A 45 -14.26 -3.27 -7.81
N HIS A 46 -13.74 -3.19 -6.60
CA HIS A 46 -12.60 -2.33 -6.29
C HIS A 46 -11.65 -3.02 -5.35
N ALA A 47 -10.37 -2.81 -5.56
CA ALA A 47 -9.33 -3.34 -4.71
C ALA A 47 -8.40 -2.21 -4.33
N LYS A 48 -8.23 -1.98 -3.02
CA LYS A 48 -7.28 -1.02 -2.50
C LYS A 48 -6.00 -1.75 -2.19
N VAL A 49 -4.94 -1.40 -2.89
CA VAL A 49 -3.63 -2.02 -2.71
C VAL A 49 -2.77 -1.05 -1.91
N PHE A 50 -2.52 -1.41 -0.67
CA PHE A 50 -1.73 -0.56 0.22
C PHE A 50 -0.26 -0.87 0.03
N VAL A 51 0.52 0.17 -0.14
CA VAL A 51 1.96 0.03 -0.38
C VAL A 51 2.73 0.86 0.63
N SER A 52 3.85 0.33 1.03
CA SER A 52 4.85 1.06 1.79
C SER A 52 5.97 1.43 0.83
N ILE A 53 6.34 2.70 0.80
CA ILE A 53 7.36 3.21 -0.11
C ILE A 53 8.44 3.84 0.72
N TYR A 54 9.66 3.32 0.59
CA TYR A 54 10.81 3.87 1.29
C TYR A 54 11.27 5.13 0.58
N GLY A 55 11.43 6.21 1.34
CA GLY A 55 11.88 7.46 0.81
C GLY A 55 11.20 8.64 1.48
N ASP A 56 11.56 9.84 1.05
CA ASP A 56 10.93 11.04 1.59
C ASP A 56 9.56 11.25 0.96
N GLU A 57 8.88 12.30 1.38
CA GLU A 57 7.51 12.55 0.92
C GLU A 57 7.43 12.75 -0.58
N ASP A 58 8.41 13.44 -1.15
CA ASP A 58 8.40 13.67 -2.59
C ASP A 58 8.59 12.35 -3.34
N GLN A 59 9.52 11.52 -2.88
CA GLN A 59 9.75 10.22 -3.48
C GLN A 59 8.52 9.35 -3.37
N GLN A 60 7.86 9.36 -2.22
CA GLN A 60 6.66 8.58 -2.02
C GLN A 60 5.55 9.02 -2.95
N ARG A 61 5.39 10.33 -3.11
CA ARG A 61 4.35 10.87 -3.99
C ARG A 61 4.62 10.49 -5.44
N GLU A 62 5.86 10.68 -5.90
CA GLU A 62 6.19 10.36 -7.28
C GLU A 62 6.03 8.88 -7.56
N THR A 63 6.46 8.05 -6.63
CA THR A 63 6.32 6.60 -6.79
C THR A 63 4.85 6.22 -6.83
N LEU A 64 4.05 6.80 -5.95
CA LEU A 64 2.63 6.49 -5.93
C LEU A 64 1.96 6.91 -7.23
N GLU A 65 2.35 8.06 -7.78
CA GLU A 65 1.83 8.49 -9.08
C GLU A 65 2.16 7.50 -10.17
N GLY A 66 3.40 6.98 -10.15
CA GLY A 66 3.79 5.96 -11.10
C GLY A 66 2.98 4.69 -10.96
N LEU A 67 2.72 4.28 -9.71
CA LEU A 67 1.91 3.10 -9.47
C LEU A 67 0.47 3.31 -9.94
N GLN A 68 -0.09 4.47 -9.68
CA GLN A 68 -1.45 4.77 -10.15
C GLN A 68 -1.53 4.73 -11.67
N ALA A 69 -0.51 5.23 -12.34
CA ALA A 69 -0.47 5.17 -13.79
C ALA A 69 -0.40 3.73 -14.28
N ALA A 70 0.16 2.83 -13.49
CA ALA A 70 0.29 1.42 -13.84
C ALA A 70 -0.90 0.59 -13.37
N ALA A 71 -1.89 1.21 -12.72
CA ALA A 71 -2.99 0.45 -12.14
C ALA A 71 -3.75 -0.38 -13.18
N GLY A 72 -3.93 0.15 -14.38
CA GLY A 72 -4.59 -0.59 -15.44
C GLY A 72 -3.82 -1.81 -15.87
N PHE A 73 -2.51 -1.71 -15.90
CA PHE A 73 -1.67 -2.85 -16.24
C PHE A 73 -1.75 -3.92 -15.14
N VAL A 74 -1.71 -3.49 -13.88
CA VAL A 74 -1.86 -4.42 -12.77
C VAL A 74 -3.22 -5.11 -12.85
N ARG A 75 -4.26 -4.34 -13.16
CA ARG A 75 -5.61 -4.90 -13.31
C ARG A 75 -5.63 -5.99 -14.38
N THR A 76 -4.98 -5.75 -15.50
CA THR A 76 -4.91 -6.74 -16.56
C THR A 76 -4.21 -8.01 -16.09
N GLN A 77 -3.11 -7.86 -15.35
CA GLN A 77 -2.40 -9.03 -14.85
C GLN A 77 -3.26 -9.80 -13.84
N VAL A 78 -3.98 -9.08 -12.97
CA VAL A 78 -4.90 -9.72 -12.04
C VAL A 78 -5.96 -10.51 -12.81
N GLY A 79 -6.48 -9.93 -13.87
CA GLY A 79 -7.51 -10.59 -14.66
C GLY A 79 -7.05 -11.89 -15.30
N ARG A 80 -5.75 -12.01 -15.54
CA ARG A 80 -5.20 -13.26 -16.08
C ARG A 80 -5.11 -14.35 -15.03
N GLU A 81 -4.90 -13.95 -13.77
CA GLU A 81 -4.72 -14.91 -12.68
C GLU A 81 -6.02 -15.27 -12.02
N VAL A 82 -6.95 -14.34 -11.93
CA VAL A 82 -8.22 -14.54 -11.24
C VAL A 82 -9.33 -14.47 -12.26
N LYS A 83 -10.05 -15.57 -12.42
CA LYS A 83 -11.15 -15.63 -13.38
C LYS A 83 -12.42 -15.15 -12.70
N LEU A 84 -12.61 -13.86 -12.73
CA LEU A 84 -13.80 -13.23 -12.19
C LEU A 84 -14.64 -12.69 -13.34
N ARG A 85 -15.93 -12.51 -13.07
CA ARG A 85 -16.79 -11.89 -14.05
C ARG A 85 -16.30 -10.48 -14.38
N ILE A 86 -15.92 -9.73 -13.35
CA ILE A 86 -15.39 -8.40 -13.51
C ILE A 86 -14.10 -8.34 -12.69
N THR A 87 -13.03 -7.88 -13.32
CA THR A 87 -11.77 -7.69 -12.60
C THR A 87 -11.87 -6.40 -11.79
N PRO A 88 -11.51 -6.42 -10.52
CA PRO A 88 -11.60 -5.22 -9.69
C PRO A 88 -10.72 -4.09 -10.21
N GLU A 89 -11.21 -2.87 -10.05
CA GLU A 89 -10.37 -1.69 -10.28
C GLU A 89 -9.31 -1.62 -9.20
N ILE A 90 -8.09 -1.34 -9.62
CA ILE A 90 -6.94 -1.30 -8.70
C ILE A 90 -6.68 0.14 -8.28
N HIS A 91 -6.61 0.36 -6.98
CA HIS A 91 -6.30 1.68 -6.42
C HIS A 91 -5.11 1.53 -5.49
N PHE A 92 -4.03 2.24 -5.77
CA PHE A 92 -2.86 2.21 -4.91
C PHE A 92 -2.94 3.31 -3.87
N LEU A 93 -2.66 2.95 -2.64
CA LEU A 93 -2.71 3.88 -1.52
C LEU A 93 -1.48 3.65 -0.65
N LEU A 94 -0.97 4.72 -0.09
CA LEU A 94 0.12 4.59 0.86
C LEU A 94 -0.39 3.98 2.15
N ASP A 95 0.33 2.97 2.62
CA ASP A 95 0.03 2.39 3.92
C ASP A 95 0.76 3.19 4.98
N LYS A 96 0.01 3.95 5.73
CA LYS A 96 0.58 4.81 6.77
C LYS A 96 0.57 4.17 8.14
N SER A 97 0.21 2.89 8.21
CA SER A 97 0.15 2.23 9.51
C SER A 97 1.53 2.16 10.15
N LEU A 98 2.57 1.88 9.36
CA LEU A 98 3.94 1.87 9.88
C LEU A 98 4.39 3.27 10.28
N GLU A 99 4.05 4.27 9.46
CA GLU A 99 4.36 5.65 9.81
C GLU A 99 3.64 6.06 11.07
N GLN A 100 2.36 5.71 11.17
CA GLN A 100 1.61 6.01 12.37
C GLN A 100 2.19 5.30 13.57
N GLY A 101 2.58 4.03 13.41
CA GLY A 101 3.23 3.30 14.48
C GLY A 101 4.54 3.95 14.88
N ALA A 102 5.34 4.32 13.90
CA ALA A 102 6.60 4.99 14.18
C ALA A 102 6.37 6.35 14.84
N SER A 103 5.37 7.08 14.36
CA SER A 103 5.03 8.38 14.95
C SER A 103 4.55 8.23 16.39
N ILE A 104 3.72 7.22 16.65
CA ILE A 104 3.25 6.95 18.00
C ILE A 104 4.43 6.59 18.89
N ASN A 105 5.31 5.74 18.40
CA ASN A 105 6.49 5.36 19.18
C ASN A 105 7.38 6.57 19.45
N ALA A 106 7.55 7.43 18.45
CA ALA A 106 8.33 8.64 18.63
C ALA A 106 7.68 9.57 19.67
N LEU A 107 6.35 9.67 19.61
CA LEU A 107 5.61 10.49 20.55
C LEU A 107 5.74 9.94 21.97
N LEU A 108 5.59 8.64 22.11
CA LEU A 108 5.73 8.00 23.42
C LEU A 108 7.14 8.18 23.96
N SER A 109 8.14 8.04 23.10
CA SER A 109 9.52 8.26 23.53
C SER A 109 9.73 9.70 23.96
N ARG A 110 9.13 10.64 23.24
CA ARG A 110 9.24 12.05 23.60
C ARG A 110 8.55 12.34 24.93
N ILE A 111 7.37 11.77 25.12
CA ILE A 111 6.65 11.92 26.38
C ILE A 111 7.47 11.37 27.53
N LYS A 112 8.06 10.19 27.32
CA LYS A 112 8.89 9.58 28.33
C LYS A 112 10.08 10.46 28.67
N ARG A 113 10.72 11.03 27.64
CA ARG A 113 11.86 11.92 27.87
C ARG A 113 11.44 13.19 28.60
N GLU A 114 10.26 13.70 28.28
CA GLU A 114 9.75 14.87 28.96
C GLU A 114 9.49 14.59 30.45
N GLN A 115 9.01 13.41 30.75
CA GLN A 115 8.82 13.01 32.13
C GLN A 115 10.15 12.89 32.88
N GLU A 116 11.19 12.42 32.19
CA GLU A 116 12.51 12.30 32.77
C GLU A 116 13.23 13.63 32.82
N LYS A 117 12.93 14.53 31.90
CA LYS A 117 13.58 15.82 31.76
C LYS A 117 12.51 16.89 31.63
N PRO A 118 11.94 17.33 32.72
CA PRO A 118 10.82 18.26 32.65
C PRO A 118 11.13 19.57 31.94
N GLU A 119 12.37 19.93 31.85
CA GLU A 119 12.77 21.16 31.15
C GLU A 119 12.53 21.08 29.66
N HIS A 120 12.24 19.94 29.17
CA HIS A 120 12.00 19.78 27.74
C HIS A 120 10.62 20.13 27.34
N GLY A 121 9.91 20.69 27.86
CA GLY A 121 8.53 21.04 27.62
C GLY A 121 8.04 21.04 26.20
N GLU A 122 8.42 20.28 25.34
CA GLU A 122 7.83 20.33 24.02
C GLU A 122 6.65 19.52 23.76
#